data_5f2eaf5ba80a85ef8679c55115661be4
#
_entry.id   5f2eaf5ba80a85ef8679c55115661be4
#
_cell.length_a   1.000
_cell.length_b   1.000
_cell.length_c   1.000
_cell.angle_alpha   90.00
_cell.angle_beta   90.00
_cell.angle_gamma   90.00
#
_symmetry.space_group_name_H-M   'P 1'
#
loop_
_entity.id
_entity.type
_entity.pdbx_description
1 polymer ?
#
loop_
_entity_poly.entity_id
_entity_poly.type
_entity_poly.pdbx_seq_one_letter_code
_entity_poly.pdbx_strand_id
1 'polypeptide(L)'
;TSVLLVFQLGQPRIWMSMSRDGLLPKKFSKVHPKFQTPSFATIVTGCLVAIPSLVLPSSLMTDLTSIGTLFAFVLVCFGVLLLPKLAKGERKFHLPYINGQWIIPAVSLFFMWSFRTRIIDAITHIDNEGYQEILFLIFIVILIVVSVRAFIKKLSFIPIMGALCCLYLMIEIPAMSWFWFFL
;
A
#
# COMPACT_ATOMS: atom_id res chain seq x y z
N THR A 1 9.14 16.45 15.05
CA THR A 1 9.61 15.64 16.22
C THR A 1 8.48 14.82 16.86
N SER A 2 7.27 15.39 17.11
CA SER A 2 6.16 14.68 17.76
C SER A 2 5.66 13.47 16.98
N VAL A 3 5.57 13.55 15.66
CA VAL A 3 5.15 12.43 14.79
C VAL A 3 6.13 11.26 14.92
N LEU A 4 7.41 11.54 14.93
CA LEU A 4 8.48 10.53 15.06
C LEU A 4 8.39 9.80 16.40
N LEU A 5 8.10 10.51 17.49
CA LEU A 5 7.85 9.94 18.81
C LEU A 5 6.63 8.99 18.81
N VAL A 6 5.54 9.38 18.18
CA VAL A 6 4.33 8.55 18.11
C VAL A 6 4.61 7.25 17.36
N PHE A 7 5.29 7.30 16.21
CA PHE A 7 5.67 6.10 15.47
C PHE A 7 6.65 5.23 16.23
N GLN A 8 7.64 5.84 16.91
CA GLN A 8 8.61 5.11 17.73
C GLN A 8 7.98 4.40 18.94
N LEU A 9 6.85 4.89 19.44
CA LEU A 9 6.08 4.23 20.50
C LEU A 9 5.10 3.19 19.94
N GLY A 10 4.54 3.44 18.77
CA GLY A 10 3.55 2.55 18.14
C GLY A 10 4.17 1.27 17.56
N GLN A 11 5.26 1.39 16.82
CA GLN A 11 5.89 0.28 16.10
C GLN A 11 6.28 -0.91 17.01
N PRO A 12 6.96 -0.74 18.16
CA PRO A 12 7.28 -1.84 19.04
C PRO A 12 6.06 -2.58 19.59
N ARG A 13 4.94 -1.88 19.78
CA ARG A 13 3.68 -2.49 20.25
C ARG A 13 3.05 -3.36 19.18
N ILE A 14 3.10 -2.94 17.92
CA ILE A 14 2.64 -3.74 16.78
C ILE A 14 3.48 -5.03 16.70
N TRP A 15 4.80 -4.94 16.78
CA TRP A 15 5.68 -6.11 16.76
C TRP A 15 5.45 -7.04 17.94
N MET A 16 5.15 -6.50 19.11
CA MET A 16 4.76 -7.29 20.28
C MET A 16 3.46 -8.05 20.04
N SER A 17 2.44 -7.42 19.44
CA SER A 17 1.18 -8.08 19.06
C SER A 17 1.41 -9.19 18.05
N MET A 18 2.14 -8.91 16.96
CA MET A 18 2.50 -9.90 15.93
C MET A 18 3.27 -11.10 16.53
N SER A 19 4.15 -10.84 17.50
CA SER A 19 4.87 -11.93 18.19
C SER A 19 3.96 -12.77 19.09
N ARG A 20 2.92 -12.19 19.70
CA ARG A 20 1.90 -12.93 20.44
C ARG A 20 1.05 -13.80 19.52
N ASP A 21 0.77 -13.32 18.31
CA ASP A 21 0.03 -14.05 17.27
C ASP A 21 0.89 -15.13 16.58
N GLY A 22 2.17 -15.26 16.95
CA GLY A 22 3.07 -16.29 16.43
C GLY A 22 3.76 -15.93 15.11
N LEU A 23 3.56 -14.71 14.58
CA LEU A 23 4.18 -14.22 13.33
C LEU A 23 5.65 -13.83 13.50
N LEU A 24 6.06 -13.45 14.70
CA LEU A 24 7.43 -13.04 15.04
C LEU A 24 7.99 -13.89 16.19
N PRO A 25 9.33 -13.99 16.32
CA PRO A 25 9.97 -14.70 17.42
C PRO A 25 9.51 -14.20 18.79
N LYS A 26 9.33 -15.10 19.74
CA LYS A 26 8.85 -14.81 21.12
C LYS A 26 9.68 -13.79 21.89
N LYS A 27 10.89 -13.45 21.42
CA LYS A 27 11.72 -12.38 22.00
C LYS A 27 11.08 -11.00 21.92
N PHE A 28 10.28 -10.72 20.87
CA PHE A 28 9.59 -9.45 20.68
C PHE A 28 8.36 -9.29 21.57
N SER A 29 7.80 -10.38 22.11
CA SER A 29 6.67 -10.34 23.03
C SER A 29 7.06 -10.08 24.49
N LYS A 30 8.36 -10.11 24.82
CA LYS A 30 8.84 -9.89 26.18
C LYS A 30 8.68 -8.43 26.61
N VAL A 31 7.99 -8.21 27.73
CA VAL A 31 7.76 -6.91 28.33
C VAL A 31 8.72 -6.73 29.52
N HIS A 32 9.30 -5.54 29.63
CA HIS A 32 10.20 -5.22 30.76
C HIS A 32 9.39 -5.18 32.08
N PRO A 33 9.80 -5.91 33.14
CA PRO A 33 9.00 -6.05 34.37
C PRO A 33 8.74 -4.71 35.08
N LYS A 34 9.68 -3.76 35.05
CA LYS A 34 9.56 -2.47 35.72
C LYS A 34 8.82 -1.43 34.90
N PHE A 35 9.08 -1.35 33.59
CA PHE A 35 8.53 -0.28 32.72
C PHE A 35 7.31 -0.70 31.90
N GLN A 36 6.93 -1.96 31.95
CA GLN A 36 5.77 -2.50 31.20
C GLN A 36 5.81 -2.21 29.68
N THR A 37 7.02 -2.07 29.13
CA THR A 37 7.26 -1.76 27.71
C THR A 37 8.04 -2.87 27.01
N PRO A 38 7.86 -3.10 25.71
CA PRO A 38 8.60 -4.09 24.95
C PRO A 38 10.02 -3.57 24.60
N SER A 39 10.92 -3.54 25.60
CA SER A 39 12.26 -2.93 25.49
C SER A 39 13.08 -3.49 24.32
N PHE A 40 13.06 -4.81 24.11
CA PHE A 40 13.78 -5.44 22.99
C PHE A 40 13.27 -4.93 21.64
N ALA A 41 11.94 -4.93 21.44
CA ALA A 41 11.34 -4.41 20.22
C ALA A 41 11.65 -2.92 20.00
N THR A 42 11.65 -2.10 21.07
CA THR A 42 11.97 -0.67 21.00
C THR A 42 13.42 -0.42 20.57
N ILE A 43 14.38 -1.17 21.12
CA ILE A 43 15.80 -1.05 20.73
C ILE A 43 16.00 -1.45 19.27
N VAL A 44 15.42 -2.58 18.86
CA VAL A 44 15.52 -3.06 17.47
C VAL A 44 14.90 -2.05 16.50
N THR A 45 13.72 -1.51 16.82
CA THR A 45 13.08 -0.47 16.01
C THR A 45 13.94 0.79 15.94
N GLY A 46 14.50 1.22 17.06
CA GLY A 46 15.40 2.39 17.10
C GLY A 46 16.63 2.21 16.20
N CYS A 47 17.31 1.08 16.29
CA CYS A 47 18.45 0.77 15.42
C CYS A 47 18.06 0.69 13.96
N LEU A 48 16.91 0.06 13.64
CA LEU A 48 16.43 -0.10 12.28
C LEU A 48 16.06 1.24 11.62
N VAL A 49 15.65 2.22 12.40
CA VAL A 49 15.38 3.58 11.91
C VAL A 49 16.64 4.43 11.88
N ALA A 50 17.47 4.38 12.92
CA ALA A 50 18.65 5.24 13.07
C ALA A 50 19.73 4.93 12.02
N ILE A 51 20.01 3.66 11.72
CA ILE A 51 21.07 3.29 10.78
C ILE A 51 20.80 3.81 9.37
N PRO A 52 19.62 3.54 8.75
CA PRO A 52 19.32 4.08 7.43
C PRO A 52 19.26 5.62 7.41
N SER A 53 18.74 6.26 8.48
CA SER A 53 18.64 7.72 8.53
C SER A 53 20.00 8.44 8.52
N LEU A 54 21.06 7.77 8.90
CA LEU A 54 22.42 8.32 8.85
C LEU A 54 23.07 8.17 7.47
N VAL A 55 22.65 7.17 6.69
CA VAL A 55 23.30 6.79 5.42
C VAL A 55 22.53 7.32 4.21
N LEU A 56 21.20 7.30 4.27
CA LEU A 56 20.35 7.64 3.14
C LEU A 56 19.98 9.12 3.11
N PRO A 57 19.92 9.75 1.93
CA PRO A 57 19.41 11.11 1.78
C PRO A 57 17.91 11.17 2.12
N SER A 58 17.45 12.32 2.62
CA SER A 58 16.07 12.52 3.08
C SER A 58 15.01 12.29 1.99
N SER A 59 15.34 12.56 0.72
CA SER A 59 14.46 12.29 -0.42
C SER A 59 14.16 10.80 -0.56
N LEU A 60 15.18 9.95 -0.54
CA LEU A 60 15.01 8.50 -0.60
C LEU A 60 14.20 7.96 0.59
N MET A 61 14.42 8.50 1.80
CA MET A 61 13.64 8.12 2.98
C MET A 61 12.15 8.42 2.82
N THR A 62 11.82 9.58 2.25
CA THR A 62 10.43 9.97 1.96
C THR A 62 9.80 9.03 0.94
N ASP A 63 10.52 8.73 -0.14
CA ASP A 63 10.04 7.82 -1.18
C ASP A 63 9.81 6.40 -0.63
N LEU A 64 10.76 5.86 0.13
CA LEU A 64 10.65 4.53 0.75
C LEU A 64 9.43 4.45 1.70
N THR A 65 9.20 5.51 2.48
CA THR A 65 8.04 5.59 3.37
C THR A 65 6.75 5.64 2.57
N SER A 66 6.72 6.40 1.48
CA SER A 66 5.57 6.52 0.58
C SER A 66 5.26 5.18 -0.10
N ILE A 67 6.27 4.49 -0.65
CA ILE A 67 6.12 3.16 -1.24
C ILE A 67 5.55 2.19 -0.21
N GLY A 68 6.13 2.12 0.99
CA GLY A 68 5.70 1.20 2.04
C GLY A 68 4.26 1.41 2.48
N THR A 69 3.84 2.66 2.66
CA THR A 69 2.46 2.99 3.06
C THR A 69 1.46 2.72 1.95
N LEU A 70 1.75 3.12 0.71
CA LEU A 70 0.88 2.85 -0.43
C LEU A 70 0.75 1.35 -0.70
N PHE A 71 1.86 0.61 -0.63
CA PHE A 71 1.86 -0.85 -0.77
C PHE A 71 1.00 -1.53 0.31
N ALA A 72 1.12 -1.09 1.57
CA ALA A 72 0.27 -1.59 2.66
C ALA A 72 -1.22 -1.33 2.39
N PHE A 73 -1.59 -0.15 1.90
CA PHE A 73 -2.97 0.16 1.53
C PHE A 73 -3.48 -0.71 0.38
N VAL A 74 -2.66 -0.97 -0.62
CA VAL A 74 -2.99 -1.91 -1.72
C VAL A 74 -3.28 -3.29 -1.15
N LEU A 75 -2.41 -3.82 -0.28
CA LEU A 75 -2.61 -5.12 0.35
C LEU A 75 -3.91 -5.20 1.18
N VAL A 76 -4.21 -4.14 1.95
CA VAL A 76 -5.46 -4.06 2.72
C VAL A 76 -6.67 -4.05 1.79
N CYS A 77 -6.64 -3.27 0.70
CA CYS A 77 -7.72 -3.22 -0.27
C CYS A 77 -7.97 -4.58 -0.93
N PHE A 78 -6.90 -5.28 -1.34
CA PHE A 78 -7.00 -6.64 -1.86
C PHE A 78 -7.47 -7.63 -0.80
N GLY A 79 -6.99 -7.52 0.44
CA GLY A 79 -7.45 -8.33 1.56
C GLY A 79 -8.97 -8.22 1.76
N VAL A 80 -9.50 -7.01 1.75
CA VAL A 80 -10.95 -6.77 1.87
C VAL A 80 -11.73 -7.38 0.69
N LEU A 81 -11.18 -7.35 -0.53
CA LEU A 81 -11.81 -7.94 -1.71
C LEU A 81 -11.81 -9.48 -1.69
N LEU A 82 -10.80 -10.07 -1.07
CA LEU A 82 -10.66 -11.53 -0.95
C LEU A 82 -11.47 -12.11 0.21
N LEU A 83 -11.85 -11.30 1.20
CA LEU A 83 -12.65 -11.79 2.31
C LEU A 83 -14.02 -12.29 1.82
N PRO A 84 -14.41 -13.54 2.20
CA PRO A 84 -15.72 -14.06 1.87
C PRO A 84 -16.81 -13.16 2.48
N LYS A 85 -17.89 -12.94 1.74
CA LYS A 85 -19.05 -12.19 2.22
C LYS A 85 -19.68 -12.96 3.38
N LEU A 86 -19.36 -12.57 4.61
CA LEU A 86 -20.00 -13.11 5.82
C LEU A 86 -21.52 -12.89 5.76
N ALA A 87 -22.28 -13.87 6.24
CA ALA A 87 -23.73 -13.84 6.25
C ALA A 87 -24.24 -12.57 6.93
N LYS A 88 -25.32 -11.98 6.38
CA LYS A 88 -25.86 -10.66 6.76
C LYS A 88 -26.21 -10.46 8.25
N GLY A 89 -26.22 -11.52 9.07
CA GLY A 89 -26.62 -11.48 10.48
C GLY A 89 -25.52 -11.20 11.50
N GLU A 90 -24.23 -11.30 11.12
CA GLU A 90 -23.11 -11.25 12.08
C GLU A 90 -22.38 -9.89 12.16
N ARG A 91 -22.69 -8.95 11.28
CA ARG A 91 -22.03 -7.64 11.28
C ARG A 91 -22.90 -6.58 11.95
N LYS A 92 -22.43 -6.02 13.05
CA LYS A 92 -23.04 -4.86 13.70
C LYS A 92 -22.90 -3.55 12.90
N PHE A 93 -21.97 -3.49 11.96
CA PHE A 93 -21.70 -2.31 11.13
C PHE A 93 -21.81 -2.66 9.65
N HIS A 94 -22.74 -2.04 8.95
CA HIS A 94 -22.92 -2.18 7.50
C HIS A 94 -22.40 -0.93 6.80
N LEU A 95 -21.25 -1.05 6.13
CA LEU A 95 -20.87 -0.06 5.14
C LEU A 95 -21.87 -0.10 3.97
N PRO A 96 -22.34 1.07 3.48
CA PRO A 96 -23.20 1.09 2.31
C PRO A 96 -22.50 0.39 1.15
N TYR A 97 -23.13 -0.68 0.65
CA TYR A 97 -22.64 -1.39 -0.52
C TYR A 97 -22.92 -0.52 -1.75
N ILE A 98 -21.89 0.21 -2.19
CA ILE A 98 -21.96 0.96 -3.45
C ILE A 98 -21.61 -0.03 -4.55
N ASN A 99 -22.59 -0.32 -5.41
CA ASN A 99 -22.39 -1.21 -6.53
C ASN A 99 -21.44 -0.56 -7.54
N GLY A 100 -20.20 -1.08 -7.61
CA GLY A 100 -19.16 -0.58 -8.51
C GLY A 100 -19.33 -1.00 -9.97
N GLN A 101 -20.36 -1.78 -10.27
CA GLN A 101 -20.55 -2.41 -11.60
C GLN A 101 -20.52 -1.40 -12.76
N TRP A 102 -21.16 -0.24 -12.61
CA TRP A 102 -21.19 0.81 -13.63
C TRP A 102 -20.21 1.95 -13.36
N ILE A 103 -19.95 2.21 -12.09
CA ILE A 103 -19.10 3.33 -11.69
C ILE A 103 -17.63 3.08 -12.02
N ILE A 104 -17.13 1.85 -11.77
CA ILE A 104 -15.72 1.50 -12.03
C ILE A 104 -15.38 1.58 -13.53
N PRO A 105 -16.15 0.98 -14.47
CA PRO A 105 -15.90 1.17 -15.89
C PRO A 105 -16.02 2.62 -16.34
N ALA A 106 -17.00 3.39 -15.82
CA ALA A 106 -17.16 4.79 -16.15
C ALA A 106 -15.94 5.62 -15.70
N VAL A 107 -15.46 5.42 -14.48
CA VAL A 107 -14.26 6.10 -13.96
C VAL A 107 -13.01 5.67 -14.71
N SER A 108 -12.87 4.39 -15.07
CA SER A 108 -11.74 3.91 -15.86
C SER A 108 -11.71 4.50 -17.26
N LEU A 109 -12.86 4.62 -17.92
CA LEU A 109 -12.97 5.30 -19.22
C LEU A 109 -12.66 6.78 -19.12
N PHE A 110 -13.15 7.47 -18.08
CA PHE A 110 -12.83 8.86 -17.82
C PHE A 110 -11.33 9.07 -17.57
N PHE A 111 -10.70 8.17 -16.82
CA PHE A 111 -9.25 8.18 -16.59
C PHE A 111 -8.49 8.01 -17.92
N MET A 112 -8.85 7.00 -18.73
CA MET A 112 -8.22 6.79 -20.04
C MET A 112 -8.40 7.99 -20.98
N TRP A 113 -9.57 8.62 -20.96
CA TRP A 113 -9.81 9.84 -21.74
C TRP A 113 -8.93 11.00 -21.26
N SER A 114 -8.86 11.21 -19.95
CA SER A 114 -8.09 12.31 -19.35
C SER A 114 -6.58 12.17 -19.59
N PHE A 115 -6.06 10.94 -19.56
CA PHE A 115 -4.63 10.65 -19.75
C PHE A 115 -4.28 10.14 -21.15
N ARG A 116 -5.15 10.37 -22.14
CA ARG A 116 -4.94 9.88 -23.52
C ARG A 116 -3.62 10.34 -24.14
N THR A 117 -3.21 11.58 -23.89
CA THR A 117 -1.94 12.12 -24.40
C THR A 117 -0.76 11.39 -23.81
N ARG A 118 -0.74 11.20 -22.50
CA ARG A 118 0.31 10.43 -21.81
C ARG A 118 0.35 8.97 -22.24
N ILE A 119 -0.81 8.37 -22.55
CA ILE A 119 -0.89 6.99 -23.06
C ILE A 119 -0.24 6.90 -24.47
N ILE A 120 -0.52 7.87 -25.33
CA ILE A 120 0.05 7.91 -26.68
C ILE A 120 1.57 8.15 -26.60
N ASP A 121 2.01 9.07 -25.75
CA ASP A 121 3.43 9.37 -25.54
C ASP A 121 4.17 8.15 -24.97
N ALA A 122 3.57 7.44 -24.01
CA ALA A 122 4.13 6.19 -23.45
C ALA A 122 4.28 5.08 -24.50
N ILE A 123 3.39 5.00 -25.48
CA ILE A 123 3.46 4.01 -26.55
C ILE A 123 4.50 4.40 -27.62
N THR A 124 4.66 5.70 -27.90
CA THR A 124 5.54 6.21 -28.97
C THR A 124 6.99 6.39 -28.53
N HIS A 125 7.24 6.62 -27.23
CA HIS A 125 8.57 6.92 -26.68
C HIS A 125 9.11 5.88 -25.70
N ILE A 126 8.74 4.61 -25.86
CA ILE A 126 9.20 3.49 -25.00
C ILE A 126 10.73 3.41 -24.87
N ASP A 127 11.49 3.90 -25.88
CA ASP A 127 12.95 3.75 -25.92
C ASP A 127 13.74 4.77 -25.07
N ASN A 128 13.16 5.88 -24.63
CA ASN A 128 13.93 7.00 -24.05
C ASN A 128 13.81 7.18 -22.53
N GLU A 129 12.73 6.70 -21.89
CA GLU A 129 12.52 6.79 -20.43
C GLU A 129 12.06 5.46 -19.80
N GLY A 130 12.39 4.38 -20.39
CA GLY A 130 12.26 2.94 -20.19
C GLY A 130 11.36 2.42 -19.07
N TYR A 131 11.61 2.72 -17.80
CA TYR A 131 10.97 2.00 -16.70
C TYR A 131 9.62 2.60 -16.24
N GLN A 132 9.50 3.91 -16.19
CA GLN A 132 8.27 4.54 -15.71
C GLN A 132 7.12 4.38 -16.70
N GLU A 133 7.41 4.49 -18.00
CA GLU A 133 6.42 4.28 -19.05
C GLU A 133 5.93 2.83 -19.12
N ILE A 134 6.84 1.87 -18.94
CA ILE A 134 6.47 0.44 -18.87
C ILE A 134 5.55 0.18 -17.65
N LEU A 135 5.89 0.73 -16.48
CA LEU A 135 5.05 0.60 -15.29
C LEU A 135 3.67 1.22 -15.49
N PHE A 136 3.61 2.36 -16.17
CA PHE A 136 2.35 3.04 -16.49
C PHE A 136 1.49 2.20 -17.45
N LEU A 137 2.08 1.58 -18.47
CA LEU A 137 1.38 0.66 -19.37
C LEU A 137 0.85 -0.59 -18.63
N ILE A 138 1.66 -1.17 -17.73
CA ILE A 138 1.23 -2.28 -16.87
C ILE A 138 0.01 -1.85 -16.02
N PHE A 139 0.04 -0.65 -15.46
CA PHE A 139 -1.08 -0.13 -14.68
C PHE A 139 -2.35 0.00 -15.51
N ILE A 140 -2.27 0.48 -16.76
CA ILE A 140 -3.42 0.55 -17.67
C ILE A 140 -4.00 -0.84 -17.91
N VAL A 141 -3.17 -1.85 -18.12
CA VAL A 141 -3.61 -3.24 -18.28
C VAL A 141 -4.33 -3.71 -17.01
N ILE A 142 -3.76 -3.46 -15.83
CA ILE A 142 -4.38 -3.80 -14.54
C ILE A 142 -5.73 -3.08 -14.39
N LEU A 143 -5.81 -1.80 -14.73
CA LEU A 143 -7.03 -1.00 -14.67
C LEU A 143 -8.14 -1.58 -15.56
N ILE A 144 -7.80 -1.99 -16.78
CA ILE A 144 -8.74 -2.63 -17.71
C ILE A 144 -9.21 -3.97 -17.14
N VAL A 145 -8.29 -4.83 -16.69
CA VAL A 145 -8.63 -6.15 -16.12
C VAL A 145 -9.51 -6.01 -14.88
N VAL A 146 -9.20 -5.08 -13.98
CA VAL A 146 -10.00 -4.82 -12.78
C VAL A 146 -11.37 -4.26 -13.16
N SER A 147 -11.46 -3.37 -14.14
CA SER A 147 -12.73 -2.83 -14.66
C SER A 147 -13.64 -3.92 -15.20
N VAL A 148 -13.11 -4.82 -16.03
CA VAL A 148 -13.87 -5.96 -16.58
C VAL A 148 -14.30 -6.92 -15.45
N ARG A 149 -13.40 -7.22 -14.52
CA ARG A 149 -13.74 -8.08 -13.36
C ARG A 149 -14.78 -7.46 -12.44
N ALA A 150 -14.71 -6.15 -12.22
CA ALA A 150 -15.70 -5.42 -11.44
C ALA A 150 -17.08 -5.46 -12.07
N PHE A 151 -17.15 -5.36 -13.40
CA PHE A 151 -18.39 -5.49 -14.15
C PHE A 151 -19.01 -6.88 -14.01
N ILE A 152 -18.21 -7.95 -14.16
CA ILE A 152 -18.69 -9.35 -14.11
C ILE A 152 -19.07 -9.77 -12.68
N LYS A 153 -18.21 -9.46 -11.67
CA LYS A 153 -18.35 -9.97 -10.29
C LYS A 153 -19.10 -9.07 -9.32
N LYS A 154 -19.60 -7.91 -9.76
CA LYS A 154 -20.31 -6.92 -8.90
C LYS A 154 -19.51 -6.60 -7.63
N LEU A 155 -18.24 -6.23 -7.80
CA LEU A 155 -17.34 -5.94 -6.70
C LEU A 155 -17.68 -4.58 -6.04
N SER A 156 -17.35 -4.41 -4.76
CA SER A 156 -17.55 -3.13 -4.07
C SER A 156 -16.62 -2.04 -4.63
N PHE A 157 -17.19 -0.86 -4.83
CA PHE A 157 -16.50 0.29 -5.44
C PHE A 157 -15.31 0.79 -4.60
N ILE A 158 -15.50 0.94 -3.28
CA ILE A 158 -14.55 1.60 -2.37
C ILE A 158 -13.16 0.93 -2.36
N PRO A 159 -13.02 -0.41 -2.13
CA PRO A 159 -11.72 -1.04 -2.09
C PRO A 159 -10.99 -1.00 -3.44
N ILE A 160 -11.72 -1.12 -4.55
CA ILE A 160 -11.12 -1.09 -5.89
C ILE A 160 -10.57 0.30 -6.20
N MET A 161 -11.34 1.35 -5.94
CA MET A 161 -10.86 2.71 -6.15
C MET A 161 -9.66 3.02 -5.26
N GLY A 162 -9.67 2.59 -4.00
CA GLY A 162 -8.52 2.73 -3.12
C GLY A 162 -7.27 2.04 -3.66
N ALA A 163 -7.39 0.79 -4.11
CA ALA A 163 -6.28 0.06 -4.70
C ALA A 163 -5.74 0.73 -5.98
N LEU A 164 -6.62 1.16 -6.88
CA LEU A 164 -6.23 1.83 -8.13
C LEU A 164 -5.54 3.17 -7.88
N CYS A 165 -6.06 3.99 -6.96
CA CYS A 165 -5.41 5.26 -6.60
C CYS A 165 -4.02 5.03 -6.00
N CYS A 166 -3.87 4.06 -5.09
CA CYS A 166 -2.58 3.75 -4.50
C CYS A 166 -1.59 3.21 -5.53
N LEU A 167 -2.03 2.32 -6.43
CA LEU A 167 -1.19 1.80 -7.51
C LEU A 167 -0.73 2.92 -8.46
N TYR A 168 -1.61 3.84 -8.82
CA TYR A 168 -1.26 4.98 -9.65
C TYR A 168 -0.18 5.87 -9.00
N LEU A 169 -0.37 6.22 -7.72
CA LEU A 169 0.60 7.02 -6.98
C LEU A 169 1.95 6.32 -6.82
N MET A 170 1.96 4.98 -6.71
CA MET A 170 3.19 4.20 -6.64
C MET A 170 4.02 4.28 -7.93
N ILE A 171 3.39 4.42 -9.09
CA ILE A 171 4.09 4.51 -10.39
C ILE A 171 4.80 5.84 -10.56
N GLU A 172 4.28 6.91 -9.97
CA GLU A 172 4.91 8.25 -10.01
C GLU A 172 6.22 8.32 -9.20
N ILE A 173 6.52 7.32 -8.38
CA ILE A 173 7.75 7.29 -7.57
C ILE A 173 8.92 6.81 -8.43
N PRO A 174 10.10 7.47 -8.34
CA PRO A 174 11.28 7.12 -9.15
C PRO A 174 11.68 5.66 -9.03
N ALA A 175 12.06 5.04 -10.15
CA ALA A 175 12.46 3.63 -10.21
C ALA A 175 13.65 3.29 -9.29
N MET A 176 14.54 4.25 -9.02
CA MET A 176 15.67 4.09 -8.11
C MET A 176 15.21 3.82 -6.67
N SER A 177 14.12 4.46 -6.25
CA SER A 177 13.53 4.26 -4.91
C SER A 177 12.91 2.87 -4.76
N TRP A 178 12.39 2.29 -5.83
CA TRP A 178 11.92 0.90 -5.87
C TRP A 178 13.04 -0.11 -5.69
N PHE A 179 14.19 0.12 -6.34
CA PHE A 179 15.35 -0.74 -6.16
C PHE A 179 15.78 -0.80 -4.69
N TRP A 180 15.85 0.36 -4.03
CA TRP A 180 16.18 0.44 -2.61
C TRP A 180 15.11 -0.16 -1.68
N PHE A 181 13.85 -0.16 -2.10
CA PHE A 181 12.76 -0.75 -1.31
C PHE A 181 12.81 -2.28 -1.28
N PHE A 182 13.27 -2.92 -2.38
CA PHE A 182 13.36 -4.39 -2.48
C PHE A 182 14.70 -4.97 -2.05
N LEU A 183 15.74 -4.13 -1.84
CA LEU A 183 17.04 -4.54 -1.36
C LEU A 183 17.01 -4.75 0.17
#